data_539fd64e7c331202c62eef6d76f218d9
#
_entry.id   539fd64e7c331202c62eef6d76f218d9
#
_cell.length_a   1.000
_cell.length_b   1.000
_cell.length_c   1.000
_cell.angle_alpha   90.00
_cell.angle_beta   90.00
_cell.angle_gamma   90.00
#
_symmetry.space_group_name_H-M   'P 1'
#
loop_
_entity.id
_entity.type
_entity.pdbx_description
1 polymer ?
#
loop_
_entity_poly.entity_id
_entity_poly.type
_entity_poly.pdbx_seq_one_letter_code
_entity_poly.pdbx_strand_id
1 'polypeptide(L)'
;MYGKIQQHLQNELNTIQENGLFKKERIITSPQGAEITISTGETVLNFCANNYLGLSSHPEVVQAAKDALDSHGFGMSSVRFICGTQDIHKELEQKIANFYGTEDTILYAAAFDANGGVFEPLLGEEDCI
;
A
#
# COMPACT_ATOMS: atom_id res chain seq x y z
N MET A 1 26.66 21.44 -9.80
CA MET A 1 25.69 21.67 -8.72
C MET A 1 25.48 20.42 -7.82
N TYR A 2 25.66 19.20 -8.31
CA TYR A 2 25.40 17.95 -7.59
C TYR A 2 26.60 17.39 -6.78
N GLY A 3 27.85 17.83 -7.06
CA GLY A 3 29.07 17.21 -6.54
C GLY A 3 29.23 17.16 -5.01
N LYS A 4 28.91 18.24 -4.30
CA LYS A 4 29.07 18.27 -2.83
C LYS A 4 28.06 17.35 -2.12
N ILE A 5 26.81 17.36 -2.56
CA ILE A 5 25.78 16.49 -1.97
C ILE A 5 26.02 15.01 -2.34
N GLN A 6 26.53 14.75 -3.55
CA GLN A 6 26.90 13.40 -3.97
C GLN A 6 27.98 12.81 -3.05
N GLN A 7 29.04 13.60 -2.76
CA GLN A 7 30.10 13.14 -1.88
C GLN A 7 29.58 12.89 -0.45
N HIS A 8 28.73 13.78 0.05
CA HIS A 8 28.10 13.59 1.36
C HIS A 8 27.29 12.29 1.41
N LEU A 9 26.38 12.07 0.45
CA LEU A 9 25.58 10.87 0.37
C LEU A 9 26.43 9.59 0.23
N GLN A 10 27.52 9.65 -0.55
CA GLN A 10 28.44 8.51 -0.67
C GLN A 10 29.12 8.17 0.66
N ASN A 11 29.55 9.18 1.41
CA ASN A 11 30.16 8.98 2.72
C ASN A 11 29.15 8.35 3.71
N GLU A 12 27.91 8.84 3.72
CA GLU A 12 26.84 8.26 4.56
C GLU A 12 26.57 6.79 4.19
N LEU A 13 26.46 6.48 2.90
CA LEU A 13 26.27 5.10 2.43
C LEU A 13 27.43 4.17 2.83
N ASN A 14 28.66 4.65 2.74
CA ASN A 14 29.83 3.90 3.17
C ASN A 14 29.78 3.63 4.68
N THR A 15 29.44 4.64 5.48
CA THR A 15 29.29 4.50 6.93
C THR A 15 28.20 3.47 7.31
N ILE A 16 27.06 3.52 6.61
CA ILE A 16 25.97 2.53 6.79
C ILE A 16 26.48 1.13 6.46
N GLN A 17 27.24 0.99 5.39
CA GLN A 17 27.79 -0.31 4.97
C GLN A 17 28.85 -0.84 5.94
N GLU A 18 29.79 0.02 6.39
CA GLU A 18 30.84 -0.32 7.36
C GLU A 18 30.24 -0.75 8.71
N ASN A 19 29.16 -0.12 9.12
CA ASN A 19 28.43 -0.47 10.33
C ASN A 19 27.53 -1.71 10.20
N GLY A 20 27.50 -2.38 9.04
CA GLY A 20 26.66 -3.57 8.80
C GLY A 20 25.16 -3.27 8.72
N LEU A 21 24.76 -2.02 8.57
CA LEU A 21 23.37 -1.58 8.52
C LEU A 21 22.81 -1.53 7.09
N PHE A 22 23.66 -1.70 6.08
CA PHE A 22 23.22 -1.69 4.69
C PHE A 22 22.42 -2.95 4.37
N LYS A 23 21.14 -2.77 4.10
CA LYS A 23 20.24 -3.86 3.72
C LYS A 23 20.12 -3.96 2.20
N LYS A 24 20.67 -5.02 1.64
CA LYS A 24 20.48 -5.31 0.22
C LYS A 24 19.08 -5.87 -0.03
N GLU A 25 18.35 -5.25 -0.94
CA GLU A 25 17.02 -5.72 -1.35
C GLU A 25 17.11 -7.04 -2.11
N ARG A 26 16.14 -7.93 -1.86
CA ARG A 26 15.92 -9.14 -2.65
C ARG A 26 14.86 -8.86 -3.69
N ILE A 27 15.17 -9.12 -4.95
CA ILE A 27 14.25 -8.87 -6.07
C ILE A 27 13.40 -10.10 -6.29
N ILE A 28 12.09 -9.96 -6.09
CA ILE A 28 11.10 -11.02 -6.31
C ILE A 28 10.69 -11.02 -7.78
N THR A 29 10.67 -12.18 -8.42
CA THR A 29 10.35 -12.35 -9.85
C THR A 29 9.10 -13.20 -10.10
N SER A 30 8.42 -13.62 -9.04
CA SER A 30 7.13 -14.33 -9.08
C SER A 30 6.00 -13.48 -8.49
N PRO A 31 4.72 -13.85 -8.66
CA PRO A 31 3.65 -13.35 -7.83
C PRO A 31 3.91 -13.57 -6.34
N GLN A 32 3.27 -12.76 -5.49
CA GLN A 32 3.33 -12.92 -4.04
C GLN A 32 2.62 -14.20 -3.59
N GLY A 33 3.26 -14.94 -2.68
CA GLY A 33 2.74 -16.19 -2.13
C GLY A 33 3.56 -16.64 -0.92
N ALA A 34 3.24 -17.79 -0.37
CA ALA A 34 4.02 -18.43 0.67
C ALA A 34 5.42 -18.84 0.16
N GLU A 35 5.47 -19.28 -1.10
CA GLU A 35 6.70 -19.50 -1.85
C GLU A 35 6.84 -18.43 -2.93
N ILE A 36 8.04 -17.87 -3.07
CA ILE A 36 8.37 -16.85 -4.06
C ILE A 36 9.69 -17.20 -4.74
N THR A 37 9.83 -16.81 -5.99
CA THR A 37 11.09 -16.89 -6.73
C THR A 37 11.81 -15.54 -6.67
N ILE A 38 13.10 -15.55 -6.41
CA ILE A 38 13.96 -14.36 -6.42
C ILE A 38 14.83 -14.31 -7.66
N SER A 39 15.46 -13.17 -7.93
CA SER A 39 16.23 -12.92 -9.15
C SER A 39 17.44 -13.83 -9.36
N THR A 40 17.87 -14.57 -8.35
CA THR A 40 18.88 -15.63 -8.48
C THR A 40 18.31 -16.93 -9.06
N GLY A 41 17.00 -17.04 -9.24
CA GLY A 41 16.30 -18.27 -9.68
C GLY A 41 15.91 -19.20 -8.53
N GLU A 42 16.26 -18.86 -7.28
CA GLU A 42 15.93 -19.67 -6.12
C GLU A 42 14.48 -19.46 -5.70
N THR A 43 13.82 -20.53 -5.27
CA THR A 43 12.53 -20.48 -4.59
C THR A 43 12.74 -20.44 -3.09
N VAL A 44 12.14 -19.48 -2.41
CA VAL A 44 12.28 -19.25 -0.97
C VAL A 44 10.91 -19.09 -0.31
N LEU A 45 10.83 -19.43 0.99
CA LEU A 45 9.64 -19.18 1.80
C LEU A 45 9.57 -17.71 2.21
N ASN A 46 8.41 -17.10 2.03
CA ASN A 46 8.16 -15.70 2.33
C ASN A 46 7.38 -15.54 3.64
N PHE A 47 8.08 -15.24 4.73
CA PHE A 47 7.49 -14.96 6.03
C PHE A 47 7.27 -13.47 6.34
N CYS A 48 7.58 -12.59 5.39
CA CYS A 48 7.61 -11.14 5.62
C CYS A 48 6.45 -10.39 4.95
N ALA A 49 5.63 -11.07 4.15
CA ALA A 49 4.57 -10.42 3.40
C ALA A 49 3.34 -10.12 4.26
N ASN A 50 2.71 -8.97 4.01
CA ASN A 50 1.40 -8.61 4.55
C ASN A 50 0.28 -9.23 3.70
N ASN A 51 0.38 -10.52 3.42
CA ASN A 51 -0.57 -11.29 2.60
C ASN A 51 -1.27 -12.35 3.45
N TYR A 52 -1.78 -11.95 4.61
CA TYR A 52 -2.29 -12.84 5.65
C TYR A 52 -3.42 -13.77 5.18
N LEU A 53 -4.25 -13.31 4.25
CA LEU A 53 -5.36 -14.08 3.68
C LEU A 53 -5.02 -14.74 2.33
N GLY A 54 -3.80 -14.57 1.82
CA GLY A 54 -3.39 -15.14 0.54
C GLY A 54 -4.08 -14.53 -0.69
N LEU A 55 -4.65 -13.32 -0.57
CA LEU A 55 -5.50 -12.73 -1.60
C LEU A 55 -4.74 -11.97 -2.68
N SER A 56 -3.47 -11.62 -2.48
CA SER A 56 -2.71 -10.77 -3.42
C SER A 56 -2.58 -11.35 -4.84
N SER A 57 -2.66 -12.67 -4.97
CA SER A 57 -2.62 -13.38 -6.27
C SER A 57 -3.85 -14.27 -6.48
N HIS A 58 -4.92 -14.08 -5.69
CA HIS A 58 -6.13 -14.89 -5.80
C HIS A 58 -6.82 -14.65 -7.15
N PRO A 59 -7.15 -15.69 -7.92
CA PRO A 59 -7.65 -15.52 -9.30
C PRO A 59 -8.90 -14.63 -9.41
N GLU A 60 -9.85 -14.75 -8.49
CA GLU A 60 -11.05 -13.92 -8.50
C GLU A 60 -10.76 -12.44 -8.21
N VAL A 61 -9.84 -12.18 -7.28
CA VAL A 61 -9.40 -10.79 -6.97
C VAL A 61 -8.67 -10.18 -8.15
N VAL A 62 -7.77 -10.94 -8.78
CA VAL A 62 -7.05 -10.51 -9.99
C VAL A 62 -8.02 -10.26 -11.14
N GLN A 63 -9.03 -11.12 -11.33
CA GLN A 63 -10.02 -10.94 -12.38
C GLN A 63 -10.89 -9.70 -12.13
N ALA A 64 -11.38 -9.50 -10.91
CA ALA A 64 -12.14 -8.31 -10.55
C ALA A 64 -11.37 -7.01 -10.80
N ALA A 65 -10.05 -7.01 -10.52
CA ALA A 65 -9.19 -5.86 -10.83
C ALA A 65 -9.07 -5.60 -12.34
N LYS A 66 -8.96 -6.65 -13.17
CA LYS A 66 -8.95 -6.53 -14.64
C LYS A 66 -10.27 -5.98 -15.16
N ASP A 67 -11.39 -6.49 -14.69
CA ASP A 67 -12.73 -6.05 -15.09
C ASP A 67 -12.95 -4.56 -14.71
N ALA A 68 -12.44 -4.15 -13.55
CA ALA A 68 -12.48 -2.74 -13.15
C ALA A 68 -11.60 -1.84 -14.03
N LEU A 69 -10.42 -2.31 -14.45
CA LEU A 69 -9.58 -1.59 -15.41
C LEU A 69 -10.29 -1.42 -16.78
N ASP A 70 -10.99 -2.44 -17.24
CA ASP A 70 -11.72 -2.39 -18.51
C ASP A 70 -12.94 -1.45 -18.41
N SER A 71 -13.63 -1.40 -17.29
CA SER A 71 -14.85 -0.61 -17.11
C SER A 71 -14.59 0.85 -16.66
N HIS A 72 -13.60 1.08 -15.82
CA HIS A 72 -13.33 2.39 -15.19
C HIS A 72 -11.97 3.00 -15.58
N GLY A 73 -11.13 2.27 -16.28
CA GLY A 73 -9.78 2.70 -16.63
C GLY A 73 -8.78 2.55 -15.47
N PHE A 74 -7.54 2.98 -15.70
CA PHE A 74 -6.45 2.78 -14.74
C PHE A 74 -6.46 3.77 -13.58
N GLY A 75 -6.84 5.01 -13.81
CA GLY A 75 -6.72 6.06 -12.80
C GLY A 75 -7.94 6.95 -12.71
N MET A 76 -8.25 7.41 -11.52
CA MET A 76 -9.38 8.31 -11.23
C MET A 76 -9.10 9.77 -11.59
N SER A 77 -7.85 10.12 -11.83
CA SER A 77 -7.37 11.43 -12.32
C SER A 77 -7.77 12.64 -11.46
N SER A 78 -8.34 12.44 -10.29
CA SER A 78 -8.74 13.49 -9.35
C SER A 78 -8.87 12.95 -7.92
N VAL A 79 -8.83 13.87 -6.95
CA VAL A 79 -9.22 13.58 -5.56
C VAL A 79 -10.74 13.39 -5.48
N ARG A 80 -11.17 12.59 -4.51
CA ARG A 80 -12.57 12.13 -4.42
C ARG A 80 -13.59 13.28 -4.32
N PHE A 81 -13.33 14.29 -3.52
CA PHE A 81 -14.30 15.37 -3.28
C PHE A 81 -14.45 16.36 -4.45
N ILE A 82 -13.55 16.34 -5.44
CA ILE A 82 -13.68 17.19 -6.65
C ILE A 82 -14.41 16.43 -7.74
N CYS A 83 -13.76 15.45 -8.36
CA CYS A 83 -14.35 14.63 -9.44
C CYS A 83 -13.77 13.20 -9.50
N GLY A 84 -13.17 12.68 -8.42
CA GLY A 84 -12.56 11.37 -8.37
C GLY A 84 -13.41 10.28 -7.67
N THR A 85 -14.62 10.60 -7.21
CA THR A 85 -15.51 9.59 -6.63
C THR A 85 -16.24 8.84 -7.74
N GLN A 86 -16.03 7.53 -7.77
CA GLN A 86 -16.70 6.60 -8.69
C GLN A 86 -17.74 5.77 -7.93
N ASP A 87 -18.65 5.13 -8.66
CA ASP A 87 -19.67 4.24 -8.13
C ASP A 87 -19.09 3.07 -7.32
N ILE A 88 -17.98 2.47 -7.77
CA ILE A 88 -17.28 1.39 -7.06
C ILE A 88 -16.79 1.80 -5.66
N HIS A 89 -16.46 3.08 -5.44
CA HIS A 89 -16.15 3.56 -4.10
C HIS A 89 -17.39 3.51 -3.21
N LYS A 90 -18.52 4.02 -3.70
CA LYS A 90 -19.77 4.06 -2.95
C LYS A 90 -20.32 2.66 -2.69
N GLU A 91 -20.19 1.76 -3.66
CA GLU A 91 -20.56 0.36 -3.50
C GLU A 91 -19.72 -0.33 -2.39
N LEU A 92 -18.41 -0.11 -2.38
CA LEU A 92 -17.54 -0.67 -1.34
C LEU A 92 -17.84 -0.08 0.05
N GLU A 93 -18.02 1.23 0.16
CA GLU A 93 -18.40 1.91 1.39
C GLU A 93 -19.69 1.32 1.95
N GLN A 94 -20.71 1.14 1.11
CA GLN A 94 -21.99 0.56 1.54
C GLN A 94 -21.86 -0.91 1.97
N LYS A 95 -21.06 -1.71 1.25
CA LYS A 95 -20.81 -3.11 1.63
C LYS A 95 -20.13 -3.21 3.00
N ILE A 96 -19.15 -2.37 3.26
CA ILE A 96 -18.44 -2.33 4.54
C ILE A 96 -19.38 -1.86 5.66
N ALA A 97 -20.14 -0.79 5.44
CA ALA A 97 -21.11 -0.27 6.40
C ALA A 97 -22.14 -1.35 6.78
N ASN A 98 -22.70 -2.04 5.79
CA ASN A 98 -23.63 -3.15 6.01
C ASN A 98 -23.00 -4.30 6.80
N PHE A 99 -21.74 -4.64 6.49
CA PHE A 99 -21.04 -5.74 7.17
C PHE A 99 -20.81 -5.45 8.66
N TYR A 100 -20.48 -4.22 9.02
CA TYR A 100 -20.25 -3.81 10.40
C TYR A 100 -21.51 -3.29 11.11
N GLY A 101 -22.62 -3.05 10.39
CA GLY A 101 -23.85 -2.48 10.95
C GLY A 101 -23.69 -1.00 11.31
N THR A 102 -22.86 -0.27 10.57
CA THR A 102 -22.67 1.19 10.73
C THR A 102 -23.51 1.97 9.71
N GLU A 103 -23.74 3.26 9.96
CA GLU A 103 -24.53 4.11 9.06
C GLU A 103 -23.79 4.41 7.75
N ASP A 104 -22.47 4.58 7.80
CA ASP A 104 -21.63 4.89 6.63
C ASP A 104 -20.19 4.39 6.85
N THR A 105 -19.36 4.51 5.81
CA THR A 105 -17.94 4.17 5.80
C THR A 105 -17.19 5.18 4.96
N ILE A 106 -15.99 5.54 5.38
CA ILE A 106 -15.05 6.31 4.57
C ILE A 106 -13.83 5.45 4.22
N LEU A 107 -13.37 5.54 2.97
CA LEU A 107 -12.22 4.80 2.48
C LEU A 107 -10.97 5.68 2.45
N TYR A 108 -9.84 5.10 2.84
CA TYR A 108 -8.50 5.67 2.70
C TYR A 108 -7.62 4.73 1.87
N ALA A 109 -6.61 5.29 1.21
CA ALA A 109 -5.68 4.52 0.37
C ALA A 109 -4.81 3.55 1.18
N ALA A 110 -4.52 3.88 2.43
CA ALA A 110 -3.74 3.05 3.34
C ALA A 110 -4.20 3.21 4.80
N ALA A 111 -3.89 2.21 5.63
CA ALA A 111 -4.15 2.27 7.08
C ALA A 111 -3.41 3.44 7.75
N PHE A 112 -2.21 3.77 7.31
CA PHE A 112 -1.46 4.94 7.78
C PHE A 112 -2.24 6.24 7.53
N ASP A 113 -2.78 6.41 6.32
CA ASP A 113 -3.58 7.59 5.95
C ASP A 113 -4.88 7.66 6.75
N ALA A 114 -5.53 6.52 7.00
CA ALA A 114 -6.73 6.44 7.83
C ALA A 114 -6.44 6.88 9.26
N ASN A 115 -5.36 6.39 9.87
CA ASN A 115 -4.96 6.80 11.22
C ASN A 115 -4.62 8.30 11.29
N GLY A 116 -3.88 8.84 10.32
CA GLY A 116 -3.59 10.28 10.24
C GLY A 116 -4.83 11.14 9.99
N GLY A 117 -5.78 10.63 9.21
CA GLY A 117 -6.99 11.36 8.83
C GLY A 117 -8.12 11.33 9.85
N VAL A 118 -8.06 10.46 10.87
CA VAL A 118 -9.13 10.34 11.87
C VAL A 118 -8.94 11.32 13.04
N PHE A 119 -7.72 11.50 13.50
CA PHE A 119 -7.47 12.23 14.75
C PHE A 119 -7.71 13.74 14.60
N GLU A 120 -7.12 14.37 13.60
CA GLU A 120 -7.19 15.80 13.40
C GLU A 120 -8.63 16.35 13.24
N PRO A 121 -9.53 15.72 12.44
CA PRO A 121 -10.88 16.22 12.29
C PRO A 121 -11.83 15.88 13.44
N LEU A 122 -11.52 14.88 14.27
CA LEU A 122 -12.41 14.42 15.34
C LEU A 122 -12.00 14.88 16.73
N LEU A 123 -10.74 15.21 16.95
CA LEU A 123 -10.19 15.49 18.27
C LEU A 123 -9.67 16.93 18.36
N GLY A 124 -9.82 17.53 19.52
CA GLY A 124 -9.33 18.86 19.86
C GLY A 124 -8.28 18.85 20.98
N GLU A 125 -7.88 20.02 21.43
CA GLU A 125 -6.84 20.20 22.46
C GLU A 125 -7.20 19.59 23.83
N GLU A 126 -8.50 19.38 24.09
CA GLU A 126 -9.02 18.83 25.35
C GLU A 126 -9.23 17.30 25.29
N ASP A 127 -9.01 16.68 24.13
CA ASP A 127 -9.17 15.25 23.95
C ASP A 127 -7.84 14.52 24.16
N CYS A 128 -7.91 13.26 24.56
CA CYS A 128 -6.74 12.39 24.67
C CYS A 128 -7.00 11.05 23.96
N ILE A 129 -5.91 10.48 23.44
CA ILE A 129 -5.88 9.20 22.75
C ILE A 129 -5.15 8.18 23.60
#